data_7efe0fa3d48b83e820401a994bc6d888
#
_entry.id   7efe0fa3d48b83e820401a994bc6d888
#
_cell.length_a   1.000
_cell.length_b   1.000
_cell.length_c   1.000
_cell.angle_alpha   90.00
_cell.angle_beta   90.00
_cell.angle_gamma   90.00
#
_symmetry.space_group_name_H-M   'P 1'
#
loop_
_entity.id
_entity.type
_entity.pdbx_description
1 polymer ?
#
loop_
_entity_poly.entity_id
_entity_poly.type
_entity_poly.pdbx_seq_one_letter_code
_entity_poly.pdbx_strand_id
1 'polypeptide(L)'
;MKLSISNITVTCANSTNFDSIIKLSASMANKFNAKLHFLFYDMPEVDLSSQLAGISFETEYRNNASPKDLASRLNNLLPDLLILSNKTKDSNEGLFSVNDSCKIIEHADKPVLTIPGNYHFEQFSKILIPIDTSFETRQKGPATIVMAQKHNAYVNILGVSTDKSKDSEVTVSNYCRQVSNKVAENGIDNEIEIRLGGNITEQTLSYANEIAADLVVIMTEQEVNFKSFFTGKFSEQFIKLANFPVLSVNTKDLIVSEARL
;
A
#
# COMPACT_ATOMS: atom_id res chain seq x y z
N MET A 1 -0.61 9.91 15.84
CA MET A 1 -0.93 8.48 15.99
C MET A 1 0.20 7.66 15.42
N LYS A 2 0.54 6.57 16.07
CA LYS A 2 1.57 5.65 15.57
C LYS A 2 0.83 4.45 14.97
N LEU A 3 0.90 4.25 13.66
CA LEU A 3 0.44 3.02 13.03
C LEU A 3 1.23 1.87 13.67
N SER A 4 0.56 0.99 14.41
CA SER A 4 1.15 -0.19 15.02
C SER A 4 0.76 -1.41 14.19
N ILE A 5 1.74 -2.13 13.69
CA ILE A 5 1.54 -3.37 12.94
C ILE A 5 2.12 -4.50 13.78
N SER A 6 1.25 -5.33 14.35
CA SER A 6 1.62 -6.46 15.20
C SER A 6 1.23 -7.81 14.56
N ASN A 7 0.24 -7.79 13.66
CA ASN A 7 -0.26 -8.96 12.94
C ASN A 7 -0.34 -8.66 11.44
N ILE A 8 0.37 -9.44 10.65
CA ILE A 8 0.38 -9.31 9.18
C ILE A 8 -0.21 -10.59 8.59
N THR A 9 -1.29 -10.46 7.83
CA THR A 9 -1.81 -11.57 7.03
C THR A 9 -1.25 -11.48 5.62
N VAL A 10 -0.75 -12.60 5.10
CA VAL A 10 -0.10 -12.69 3.78
C VAL A 10 -0.83 -13.72 2.95
N THR A 11 -1.28 -13.35 1.76
CA THR A 11 -1.88 -14.29 0.81
C THR A 11 -0.84 -14.76 -0.19
N CYS A 12 -0.73 -16.06 -0.37
CA CYS A 12 0.23 -16.68 -1.27
C CYS A 12 -0.43 -17.71 -2.19
N ALA A 13 0.12 -17.85 -3.38
CA ALA A 13 -0.16 -18.94 -4.31
C ALA A 13 1.16 -19.46 -4.90
N ASN A 14 1.11 -20.60 -5.57
CA ASN A 14 2.26 -21.09 -6.31
C ASN A 14 2.52 -20.18 -7.53
N SER A 15 3.50 -19.32 -7.43
CA SER A 15 3.84 -18.31 -8.43
C SER A 15 5.34 -18.02 -8.42
N THR A 16 5.86 -17.43 -9.48
CA THR A 16 7.30 -17.11 -9.60
C THR A 16 7.76 -16.06 -8.61
N ASN A 17 6.84 -15.24 -8.05
CA ASN A 17 7.17 -14.24 -7.03
C ASN A 17 7.04 -14.76 -5.58
N PHE A 18 6.81 -16.08 -5.38
CA PHE A 18 6.62 -16.66 -4.05
C PHE A 18 7.76 -16.31 -3.09
N ASP A 19 9.00 -16.53 -3.49
CA ASP A 19 10.18 -16.19 -2.65
C ASP A 19 10.25 -14.69 -2.34
N SER A 20 9.87 -13.82 -3.27
CA SER A 20 9.80 -12.38 -3.05
C SER A 20 8.75 -12.00 -2.01
N ILE A 21 7.60 -12.65 -2.02
CA ILE A 21 6.54 -12.44 -1.02
C ILE A 21 7.01 -12.89 0.36
N ILE A 22 7.65 -14.05 0.46
CA ILE A 22 8.21 -14.55 1.74
C ILE A 22 9.29 -13.59 2.26
N LYS A 23 10.23 -13.16 1.40
CA LYS A 23 11.29 -12.22 1.75
C LYS A 23 10.74 -10.86 2.21
N LEU A 24 9.74 -10.33 1.50
CA LEU A 24 9.04 -9.11 1.89
C LEU A 24 8.37 -9.27 3.26
N SER A 25 7.62 -10.35 3.44
CA SER A 25 6.89 -10.62 4.68
C SER A 25 7.83 -10.76 5.87
N ALA A 26 8.94 -11.48 5.70
CA ALA A 26 10.00 -11.59 6.71
C ALA A 26 10.61 -10.22 7.05
N SER A 27 10.91 -9.40 6.04
CA SER A 27 11.41 -8.04 6.24
C SER A 27 10.43 -7.18 7.03
N MET A 28 9.14 -7.22 6.66
CA MET A 28 8.08 -6.49 7.36
C MET A 28 7.94 -6.98 8.81
N ALA A 29 7.87 -8.30 9.03
CA ALA A 29 7.75 -8.86 10.37
C ALA A 29 8.92 -8.46 11.29
N ASN A 30 10.15 -8.54 10.80
CA ASN A 30 11.32 -8.13 11.56
C ASN A 30 11.31 -6.63 11.91
N LYS A 31 10.98 -5.76 10.93
CA LYS A 31 10.97 -4.31 11.12
C LYS A 31 9.88 -3.84 12.07
N PHE A 32 8.73 -4.50 12.07
CA PHE A 32 7.59 -4.17 12.91
C PHE A 32 7.50 -5.00 14.20
N ASN A 33 8.31 -6.05 14.35
CA ASN A 33 8.20 -7.06 15.38
C ASN A 33 6.79 -7.69 15.36
N ALA A 34 6.34 -8.08 14.19
CA ALA A 34 5.00 -8.56 13.92
C ALA A 34 4.97 -10.08 13.73
N LYS A 35 3.83 -10.69 14.09
CA LYS A 35 3.50 -12.09 13.75
C LYS A 35 2.99 -12.15 12.31
N LEU A 36 3.37 -13.20 11.58
CA LEU A 36 2.87 -13.50 10.24
C LEU A 36 1.78 -14.57 10.30
N HIS A 37 0.76 -14.39 9.49
CA HIS A 37 -0.23 -15.41 9.20
C HIS A 37 -0.33 -15.62 7.69
N PHE A 38 0.15 -16.76 7.19
CA PHE A 38 0.12 -17.09 5.77
C PHE A 38 -1.17 -17.84 5.42
N LEU A 39 -1.87 -17.34 4.42
CA LEU A 39 -2.97 -18.01 3.75
C LEU A 39 -2.48 -18.52 2.39
N PHE A 40 -2.21 -19.82 2.31
CA PHE A 40 -1.78 -20.49 1.09
C PHE A 40 -2.99 -21.01 0.31
N TYR A 41 -3.07 -20.66 -0.96
CA TYR A 41 -4.15 -21.07 -1.84
C TYR A 41 -3.64 -21.96 -2.96
N ASP A 42 -4.32 -23.12 -3.13
CA ASP A 42 -4.07 -24.08 -4.22
C ASP A 42 -2.59 -24.48 -4.38
N MET A 43 -1.89 -24.66 -3.24
CA MET A 43 -0.49 -25.06 -3.23
C MET A 43 -0.21 -26.12 -2.14
N PRO A 44 0.85 -26.94 -2.31
CA PRO A 44 1.26 -27.91 -1.31
C PRO A 44 1.82 -27.24 -0.05
N GLU A 45 1.94 -28.03 1.02
CA GLU A 45 2.61 -27.58 2.23
C GLU A 45 4.08 -27.22 1.94
N VAL A 46 4.52 -26.10 2.51
CA VAL A 46 5.86 -25.54 2.35
C VAL A 46 6.49 -25.34 3.73
N ASP A 47 7.72 -25.80 3.89
CA ASP A 47 8.52 -25.51 5.07
C ASP A 47 9.20 -24.13 4.94
N LEU A 48 8.78 -23.18 5.74
CA LEU A 48 9.31 -21.81 5.81
C LEU A 48 10.27 -21.58 6.97
N SER A 49 10.58 -22.60 7.75
CA SER A 49 11.33 -22.46 9.02
C SER A 49 12.70 -21.81 8.82
N SER A 50 13.36 -22.09 7.70
CA SER A 50 14.67 -21.51 7.39
C SER A 50 14.58 -20.04 6.93
N GLN A 51 13.56 -19.68 6.15
CA GLN A 51 13.37 -18.32 5.62
C GLN A 51 12.81 -17.37 6.68
N LEU A 52 12.09 -17.90 7.68
CA LEU A 52 11.42 -17.17 8.76
C LEU A 52 12.06 -17.41 10.12
N ALA A 53 13.34 -17.78 10.17
CA ALA A 53 14.03 -18.05 11.43
C ALA A 53 13.94 -16.83 12.38
N GLY A 54 13.45 -17.07 13.62
CA GLY A 54 13.25 -16.02 14.62
C GLY A 54 11.98 -15.19 14.47
N ILE A 55 11.14 -15.46 13.47
CA ILE A 55 9.85 -14.77 13.25
C ILE A 55 8.73 -15.72 13.69
N SER A 56 7.77 -15.20 14.47
CA SER A 56 6.55 -15.95 14.80
C SER A 56 5.62 -15.99 13.58
N PHE A 57 5.24 -17.19 13.15
CA PHE A 57 4.33 -17.34 12.03
C PHE A 57 3.36 -18.52 12.19
N GLU A 58 2.25 -18.47 11.49
CA GLU A 58 1.27 -19.52 11.31
C GLU A 58 0.95 -19.68 9.84
N THR A 59 0.56 -20.89 9.43
CA THR A 59 0.19 -21.20 8.04
C THR A 59 -1.19 -21.84 8.00
N GLU A 60 -1.97 -21.46 7.00
CA GLU A 60 -3.26 -22.07 6.71
C GLU A 60 -3.34 -22.37 5.19
N TYR A 61 -3.71 -23.59 4.82
CA TYR A 61 -3.84 -24.04 3.44
C TYR A 61 -5.31 -24.11 3.03
N ARG A 62 -5.62 -23.57 1.89
CA ARG A 62 -6.99 -23.45 1.36
C ARG A 62 -7.04 -23.73 -0.13
N ASN A 63 -8.21 -24.11 -0.61
CA ASN A 63 -8.50 -24.28 -2.03
C ASN A 63 -9.41 -23.14 -2.50
N ASN A 64 -9.30 -22.79 -3.80
CA ASN A 64 -10.18 -21.83 -4.47
C ASN A 64 -10.17 -20.42 -3.84
N ALA A 65 -9.11 -19.68 -4.07
CA ALA A 65 -9.02 -18.28 -3.67
C ALA A 65 -10.18 -17.43 -4.21
N SER A 66 -10.88 -16.75 -3.31
CA SER A 66 -11.89 -15.78 -3.69
C SER A 66 -11.92 -14.59 -2.73
N PRO A 67 -12.36 -13.37 -3.19
CA PRO A 67 -12.52 -12.24 -2.29
C PRO A 67 -13.44 -12.52 -1.10
N LYS A 68 -14.51 -13.30 -1.33
CA LYS A 68 -15.47 -13.66 -0.29
C LYS A 68 -14.85 -14.59 0.78
N ASP A 69 -14.08 -15.58 0.35
CA ASP A 69 -13.38 -16.48 1.27
C ASP A 69 -12.36 -15.70 2.11
N LEU A 70 -11.54 -14.88 1.46
CA LEU A 70 -10.56 -14.05 2.15
C LEU A 70 -11.23 -13.07 3.13
N ALA A 71 -12.26 -12.34 2.73
CA ALA A 71 -12.99 -11.44 3.61
C ALA A 71 -13.54 -12.15 4.85
N SER A 72 -14.09 -13.36 4.69
CA SER A 72 -14.55 -14.19 5.82
C SER A 72 -13.40 -14.54 6.78
N ARG A 73 -12.21 -14.81 6.26
CA ARG A 73 -11.04 -15.14 7.09
C ARG A 73 -10.47 -13.92 7.79
N LEU A 74 -10.40 -12.78 7.12
CA LEU A 74 -9.89 -11.54 7.71
C LEU A 74 -10.70 -11.08 8.91
N ASN A 75 -12.02 -11.33 8.94
CA ASN A 75 -12.86 -11.08 10.11
C ASN A 75 -12.43 -11.86 11.37
N ASN A 76 -11.79 -13.01 11.21
CA ASN A 76 -11.30 -13.82 12.31
C ASN A 76 -9.81 -13.54 12.64
N LEU A 77 -9.02 -13.24 11.61
CA LEU A 77 -7.57 -13.00 11.78
C LEU A 77 -7.27 -11.59 12.28
N LEU A 78 -8.15 -10.63 12.02
CA LEU A 78 -8.03 -9.22 12.42
C LEU A 78 -6.61 -8.66 12.18
N PRO A 79 -6.09 -8.71 10.94
CA PRO A 79 -4.73 -8.24 10.66
C PRO A 79 -4.62 -6.72 10.84
N ASP A 80 -3.43 -6.23 11.20
CA ASP A 80 -3.10 -4.81 11.15
C ASP A 80 -2.62 -4.38 9.76
N LEU A 81 -2.14 -5.33 8.96
CA LEU A 81 -1.74 -5.16 7.56
C LEU A 81 -2.07 -6.44 6.78
N LEU A 82 -2.66 -6.28 5.61
CA LEU A 82 -2.87 -7.35 4.64
C LEU A 82 -1.89 -7.22 3.49
N ILE A 83 -1.19 -8.30 3.14
CA ILE A 83 -0.34 -8.39 1.95
C ILE A 83 -1.03 -9.27 0.92
N LEU A 84 -1.31 -8.71 -0.27
CA LEU A 84 -1.94 -9.37 -1.39
C LEU A 84 -0.99 -9.48 -2.57
N SER A 85 -0.88 -10.68 -3.16
CA SER A 85 -0.28 -10.85 -4.48
C SER A 85 -1.36 -10.71 -5.55
N ASN A 86 -1.20 -9.76 -6.47
CA ASN A 86 -2.17 -9.51 -7.53
C ASN A 86 -1.58 -9.73 -8.93
N LYS A 87 -2.43 -10.19 -9.85
CA LYS A 87 -2.13 -10.21 -11.29
C LYS A 87 -2.02 -8.80 -11.81
N THR A 88 -1.19 -8.59 -12.81
CA THR A 88 -1.04 -7.29 -13.47
C THR A 88 -1.44 -7.38 -14.94
N LYS A 89 -1.42 -6.26 -15.65
CA LYS A 89 -1.67 -6.23 -17.10
C LYS A 89 -0.67 -7.11 -17.86
N ASP A 90 0.58 -7.13 -17.41
CA ASP A 90 1.70 -7.77 -18.09
C ASP A 90 2.07 -9.14 -17.50
N SER A 91 1.36 -9.58 -16.44
CA SER A 91 1.59 -10.86 -15.78
C SER A 91 0.29 -11.48 -15.26
N ASN A 92 0.06 -12.74 -15.61
CA ASN A 92 -0.99 -13.57 -15.00
C ASN A 92 -0.56 -14.16 -13.65
N GLU A 93 0.66 -13.92 -13.22
CA GLU A 93 1.15 -14.32 -11.92
C GLU A 93 0.54 -13.49 -10.81
N GLY A 94 0.35 -14.08 -9.66
CA GLY A 94 -0.36 -13.49 -8.56
C GLY A 94 -1.67 -14.22 -8.26
N LEU A 95 -2.15 -14.08 -7.03
CA LEU A 95 -3.31 -14.82 -6.54
C LEU A 95 -4.62 -14.23 -7.05
N PHE A 96 -4.78 -12.93 -6.89
CA PHE A 96 -6.04 -12.25 -7.21
C PHE A 96 -5.95 -11.48 -8.53
N SER A 97 -7.08 -11.44 -9.25
CA SER A 97 -7.21 -10.46 -10.34
C SER A 97 -7.17 -9.03 -9.78
N VAL A 98 -6.86 -8.05 -10.63
CA VAL A 98 -6.93 -6.63 -10.20
C VAL A 98 -8.30 -6.27 -9.64
N ASN A 99 -9.37 -6.68 -10.31
CA ASN A 99 -10.74 -6.41 -9.86
C ASN A 99 -11.04 -7.04 -8.49
N ASP A 100 -10.54 -8.25 -8.23
CA ASP A 100 -10.73 -8.90 -6.93
C ASP A 100 -9.89 -8.24 -5.85
N SER A 101 -8.65 -7.84 -6.16
CA SER A 101 -7.80 -7.05 -5.25
C SER A 101 -8.47 -5.72 -4.89
N CYS A 102 -9.06 -5.01 -5.85
CA CYS A 102 -9.79 -3.76 -5.59
C CYS A 102 -11.00 -3.97 -4.69
N LYS A 103 -11.80 -5.02 -4.91
CA LYS A 103 -12.92 -5.37 -4.01
C LYS A 103 -12.43 -5.68 -2.59
N ILE A 104 -11.32 -6.39 -2.45
CA ILE A 104 -10.74 -6.67 -1.13
C ILE A 104 -10.33 -5.37 -0.45
N ILE A 105 -9.64 -4.49 -1.17
CA ILE A 105 -9.18 -3.19 -0.67
C ILE A 105 -10.35 -2.29 -0.26
N GLU A 106 -11.41 -2.20 -1.07
CA GLU A 106 -12.61 -1.42 -0.78
C GLU A 106 -13.33 -1.85 0.50
N HIS A 107 -13.27 -3.14 0.83
CA HIS A 107 -13.92 -3.71 2.01
C HIS A 107 -12.98 -3.89 3.20
N ALA A 108 -11.68 -3.68 3.01
CA ALA A 108 -10.70 -3.82 4.07
C ALA A 108 -10.78 -2.65 5.05
N ASP A 109 -10.89 -2.94 6.34
CA ASP A 109 -10.80 -1.92 7.41
C ASP A 109 -9.36 -1.58 7.77
N LYS A 110 -8.39 -2.26 7.20
CA LYS A 110 -6.96 -2.11 7.46
C LYS A 110 -6.17 -1.84 6.19
N PRO A 111 -4.97 -1.25 6.30
CA PRO A 111 -4.09 -1.07 5.14
C PRO A 111 -3.85 -2.36 4.37
N VAL A 112 -3.82 -2.24 3.06
CA VAL A 112 -3.56 -3.37 2.14
C VAL A 112 -2.34 -3.04 1.28
N LEU A 113 -1.33 -3.88 1.37
CA LEU A 113 -0.14 -3.83 0.52
C LEU A 113 -0.32 -4.81 -0.64
N THR A 114 -0.55 -4.29 -1.84
CA THR A 114 -0.61 -5.11 -3.05
C THR A 114 0.77 -5.25 -3.68
N ILE A 115 1.12 -6.47 -4.06
CA ILE A 115 2.40 -6.83 -4.67
C ILE A 115 2.12 -7.36 -6.08
N PRO A 116 2.67 -6.73 -7.14
CA PRO A 116 2.55 -7.26 -8.49
C PRO A 116 3.15 -8.67 -8.61
N GLY A 117 2.48 -9.56 -9.36
CA GLY A 117 2.87 -10.97 -9.46
C GLY A 117 4.26 -11.24 -10.06
N ASN A 118 4.85 -10.26 -10.72
CA ASN A 118 6.21 -10.32 -11.28
C ASN A 118 7.21 -9.43 -10.50
N TYR A 119 6.84 -8.89 -9.35
CA TYR A 119 7.71 -8.02 -8.56
C TYR A 119 8.74 -8.83 -7.76
N HIS A 120 10.00 -8.38 -7.81
CA HIS A 120 11.09 -8.94 -7.02
C HIS A 120 11.45 -7.97 -5.89
N PHE A 121 11.12 -8.36 -4.66
CA PHE A 121 11.39 -7.53 -3.49
C PHE A 121 12.86 -7.54 -3.10
N GLU A 122 13.41 -6.33 -2.92
CA GLU A 122 14.72 -6.11 -2.30
C GLU A 122 14.55 -5.37 -0.98
N GLN A 123 14.11 -4.12 -1.04
CA GLN A 123 13.80 -3.27 0.11
C GLN A 123 12.91 -2.10 -0.32
N PHE A 124 12.32 -1.40 0.65
CA PHE A 124 11.67 -0.12 0.39
C PHE A 124 12.63 1.02 0.75
N SER A 125 13.30 1.59 -0.26
CA SER A 125 14.27 2.68 -0.10
C SER A 125 13.71 4.02 -0.55
N LYS A 126 12.75 4.01 -1.51
CA LYS A 126 12.11 5.19 -2.08
C LYS A 126 10.61 5.03 -2.04
N ILE A 127 9.96 5.82 -1.21
CA ILE A 127 8.50 5.81 -1.05
C ILE A 127 7.92 7.05 -1.72
N LEU A 128 6.97 6.86 -2.62
CA LEU A 128 6.21 7.95 -3.26
C LEU A 128 4.86 8.14 -2.57
N ILE A 129 4.52 9.39 -2.28
CA ILE A 129 3.21 9.80 -1.78
C ILE A 129 2.62 10.88 -2.70
N PRO A 130 1.60 10.57 -3.54
CA PRO A 130 0.91 11.58 -4.35
C PRO A 130 -0.04 12.40 -3.48
N ILE A 131 -0.07 13.71 -3.67
CA ILE A 131 -0.90 14.69 -2.95
C ILE A 131 -1.69 15.50 -3.98
N ASP A 132 -3.01 15.46 -3.89
CA ASP A 132 -3.91 16.25 -4.75
C ASP A 132 -4.54 17.43 -4.01
N THR A 133 -5.56 18.05 -4.60
CA THR A 133 -6.29 19.18 -4.01
C THR A 133 -7.29 18.79 -2.92
N SER A 134 -7.54 17.49 -2.69
CA SER A 134 -8.48 17.03 -1.66
C SER A 134 -7.89 17.17 -0.26
N PHE A 135 -8.75 17.51 0.72
CA PHE A 135 -8.32 17.67 2.12
C PHE A 135 -7.77 16.34 2.67
N GLU A 136 -8.39 15.23 2.30
CA GLU A 136 -8.13 13.88 2.77
C GLU A 136 -6.79 13.34 2.26
N THR A 137 -6.28 13.87 1.15
CA THR A 137 -5.04 13.39 0.50
C THR A 137 -3.85 13.32 1.44
N ARG A 138 -3.82 14.15 2.51
CA ARG A 138 -2.74 14.18 3.51
C ARG A 138 -2.83 13.10 4.57
N GLN A 139 -4.00 12.45 4.71
CA GLN A 139 -4.27 11.47 5.78
C GLN A 139 -3.42 10.19 5.64
N LYS A 140 -2.88 9.89 4.46
CA LYS A 140 -1.90 8.81 4.25
C LYS A 140 -0.48 9.14 4.77
N GLY A 141 -0.23 10.40 5.14
CA GLY A 141 1.07 10.84 5.69
C GLY A 141 1.57 10.00 6.88
N PRO A 142 0.76 9.72 7.92
CA PRO A 142 1.19 8.89 9.04
C PRO A 142 1.64 7.49 8.64
N ALA A 143 0.94 6.82 7.72
CA ALA A 143 1.33 5.52 7.22
C ALA A 143 2.65 5.59 6.43
N THR A 144 2.80 6.63 5.59
CA THR A 144 4.05 6.89 4.86
C THR A 144 5.23 7.09 5.80
N ILE A 145 5.07 7.90 6.86
CA ILE A 145 6.11 8.15 7.87
C ILE A 145 6.53 6.85 8.57
N VAL A 146 5.56 6.03 9.00
CA VAL A 146 5.86 4.76 9.67
C VAL A 146 6.61 3.82 8.73
N MET A 147 6.18 3.69 7.49
CA MET A 147 6.89 2.88 6.50
C MET A 147 8.30 3.39 6.25
N ALA A 148 8.47 4.69 6.05
CA ALA A 148 9.77 5.30 5.81
C ALA A 148 10.73 5.11 6.99
N GLN A 149 10.28 5.35 8.23
CA GLN A 149 11.11 5.13 9.43
C GLN A 149 11.55 3.67 9.57
N LYS A 150 10.62 2.72 9.36
CA LYS A 150 10.89 1.29 9.51
C LYS A 150 11.84 0.76 8.44
N HIS A 151 11.81 1.35 7.25
CA HIS A 151 12.64 0.94 6.12
C HIS A 151 13.87 1.82 5.90
N ASN A 152 14.03 2.91 6.68
CA ASN A 152 15.05 3.94 6.46
C ASN A 152 14.98 4.49 5.03
N ALA A 153 13.75 4.78 4.57
CA ALA A 153 13.46 5.16 3.20
C ALA A 153 13.39 6.67 3.03
N TYR A 154 13.75 7.12 1.84
CA TYR A 154 13.53 8.49 1.36
C TYR A 154 12.08 8.66 0.90
N VAL A 155 11.46 9.81 1.15
CA VAL A 155 10.08 10.09 0.78
C VAL A 155 10.01 11.12 -0.34
N ASN A 156 9.45 10.74 -1.48
CA ASN A 156 9.15 11.62 -2.59
C ASN A 156 7.68 12.03 -2.50
N ILE A 157 7.42 13.33 -2.44
CA ILE A 157 6.08 13.91 -2.33
C ILE A 157 5.72 14.51 -3.69
N LEU A 158 4.75 13.91 -4.37
CA LEU A 158 4.30 14.38 -5.67
C LEU A 158 2.98 15.15 -5.54
N GLY A 159 3.01 16.46 -5.74
CA GLY A 159 1.81 17.27 -5.89
C GLY A 159 1.20 17.12 -7.27
N VAL A 160 -0.09 16.77 -7.37
CA VAL A 160 -0.78 16.55 -8.64
C VAL A 160 -2.14 17.25 -8.67
N SER A 161 -2.51 17.74 -9.87
CA SER A 161 -3.85 18.27 -10.15
C SER A 161 -4.22 18.04 -11.61
N THR A 162 -5.51 17.83 -11.88
CA THR A 162 -6.05 17.72 -13.24
C THR A 162 -6.07 19.06 -13.96
N ASP A 163 -6.09 20.17 -13.25
CA ASP A 163 -6.07 21.53 -13.81
C ASP A 163 -4.76 22.25 -13.48
N LYS A 164 -4.54 23.39 -14.16
CA LYS A 164 -3.38 24.27 -13.99
C LYS A 164 -3.75 25.62 -13.36
N SER A 165 -4.91 25.69 -12.70
CA SER A 165 -5.33 26.93 -12.06
C SER A 165 -4.36 27.33 -10.95
N LYS A 166 -4.24 28.65 -10.73
CA LYS A 166 -3.41 29.17 -9.64
C LYS A 166 -3.88 28.69 -8.27
N ASP A 167 -5.18 28.51 -8.09
CA ASP A 167 -5.77 28.03 -6.85
C ASP A 167 -5.40 26.58 -6.55
N SER A 168 -5.44 25.71 -7.57
CA SER A 168 -5.00 24.32 -7.46
C SER A 168 -3.51 24.23 -7.18
N GLU A 169 -2.68 25.03 -7.85
CA GLU A 169 -1.24 25.09 -7.60
C GLU A 169 -0.94 25.50 -6.15
N VAL A 170 -1.59 26.54 -5.66
CA VAL A 170 -1.41 27.01 -4.26
C VAL A 170 -1.87 25.96 -3.27
N THR A 171 -3.03 25.33 -3.49
CA THR A 171 -3.58 24.30 -2.61
C THR A 171 -2.66 23.09 -2.52
N VAL A 172 -2.29 22.52 -3.67
CA VAL A 172 -1.41 21.34 -3.74
C VAL A 172 -0.04 21.65 -3.13
N SER A 173 0.56 22.80 -3.46
CA SER A 173 1.86 23.21 -2.91
C SER A 173 1.83 23.35 -1.38
N ASN A 174 0.74 23.91 -0.84
CA ASN A 174 0.56 24.04 0.61
C ASN A 174 0.42 22.67 1.28
N TYR A 175 -0.35 21.74 0.68
CA TYR A 175 -0.53 20.40 1.21
C TYR A 175 0.77 19.59 1.15
N CYS A 176 1.51 19.67 0.03
CA CYS A 176 2.81 19.03 -0.09
C CYS A 176 3.79 19.54 0.98
N ARG A 177 3.83 20.88 1.20
CA ARG A 177 4.70 21.46 2.24
C ARG A 177 4.32 21.00 3.64
N GLN A 178 3.02 20.88 3.96
CA GLN A 178 2.58 20.35 5.26
C GLN A 178 3.02 18.90 5.46
N VAL A 179 2.89 18.06 4.43
CA VAL A 179 3.36 16.65 4.48
C VAL A 179 4.87 16.60 4.60
N SER A 180 5.62 17.39 3.81
CA SER A 180 7.09 17.47 3.85
C SER A 180 7.59 17.87 5.24
N ASN A 181 7.02 18.93 5.83
CA ASN A 181 7.38 19.34 7.18
C ASN A 181 7.17 18.21 8.18
N LYS A 182 6.03 17.51 8.08
CA LYS A 182 5.72 16.40 8.99
C LYS A 182 6.65 15.21 8.81
N VAL A 183 7.04 14.90 7.58
CA VAL A 183 8.04 13.88 7.25
C VAL A 183 9.41 14.27 7.83
N ALA A 184 9.86 15.51 7.62
CA ALA A 184 11.13 16.03 8.13
C ALA A 184 11.17 16.07 9.67
N GLU A 185 10.08 16.48 10.35
CA GLU A 185 9.95 16.44 11.82
C GLU A 185 10.15 15.02 12.40
N ASN A 186 9.94 14.00 11.59
CA ASN A 186 10.18 12.60 11.96
C ASN A 186 11.55 12.07 11.53
N GLY A 187 12.47 12.96 11.13
CA GLY A 187 13.84 12.63 10.78
C GLY A 187 13.98 11.90 9.44
N ILE A 188 13.04 12.11 8.51
CA ILE A 188 13.01 11.44 7.21
C ILE A 188 13.36 12.46 6.13
N ASP A 189 14.35 12.13 5.30
CA ASP A 189 14.70 12.91 4.13
C ASP A 189 13.60 12.85 3.08
N ASN A 190 13.28 14.00 2.48
CA ASN A 190 12.21 14.07 1.49
C ASN A 190 12.39 15.20 0.49
N GLU A 191 11.69 15.11 -0.63
CA GLU A 191 11.60 16.16 -1.64
C GLU A 191 10.17 16.31 -2.15
N ILE A 192 9.88 17.47 -2.76
CA ILE A 192 8.58 17.79 -3.36
C ILE A 192 8.77 18.02 -4.85
N GLU A 193 7.96 17.35 -5.65
CA GLU A 193 7.73 17.61 -7.08
C GLU A 193 6.27 18.02 -7.29
N ILE A 194 6.00 18.97 -8.20
CA ILE A 194 4.64 19.45 -8.52
C ILE A 194 4.37 19.27 -10.01
N ARG A 195 3.29 18.54 -10.34
CA ARG A 195 2.83 18.30 -11.70
C ARG A 195 1.35 18.66 -11.85
N LEU A 196 1.05 19.69 -12.60
CA LEU A 196 -0.29 20.22 -12.78
C LEU A 196 -0.81 20.01 -14.20
N GLY A 197 -2.09 19.71 -14.29
CA GLY A 197 -2.80 19.45 -15.55
C GLY A 197 -2.54 18.05 -16.09
N GLY A 198 -3.57 17.42 -16.59
CA GLY A 198 -3.50 16.06 -17.14
C GLY A 198 -4.05 14.98 -16.19
N ASN A 199 -3.79 13.73 -16.54
CA ASN A 199 -4.30 12.59 -15.78
C ASN A 199 -3.43 12.32 -14.56
N ILE A 200 -4.03 12.33 -13.36
CA ILE A 200 -3.33 12.11 -12.08
C ILE A 200 -2.69 10.72 -12.02
N THR A 201 -3.38 9.68 -12.51
CA THR A 201 -2.84 8.31 -12.54
C THR A 201 -1.58 8.24 -13.39
N GLU A 202 -1.63 8.79 -14.61
CA GLU A 202 -0.50 8.79 -15.54
C GLU A 202 0.69 9.58 -15.00
N GLN A 203 0.45 10.75 -14.42
CA GLN A 203 1.51 11.57 -13.82
C GLN A 203 2.16 10.85 -12.64
N THR A 204 1.35 10.20 -11.78
CA THR A 204 1.87 9.48 -10.62
C THR A 204 2.68 8.26 -11.04
N LEU A 205 2.19 7.48 -12.02
CA LEU A 205 2.91 6.32 -12.57
C LEU A 205 4.21 6.74 -13.27
N SER A 206 4.15 7.81 -14.07
CA SER A 206 5.34 8.34 -14.75
C SER A 206 6.41 8.73 -13.75
N TYR A 207 6.05 9.52 -12.73
CA TYR A 207 7.02 9.95 -11.72
C TYR A 207 7.52 8.79 -10.86
N ALA A 208 6.66 7.84 -10.49
CA ALA A 208 7.08 6.64 -9.77
C ALA A 208 8.17 5.87 -10.53
N ASN A 209 8.01 5.73 -11.86
CA ASN A 209 9.00 5.07 -12.72
C ASN A 209 10.28 5.91 -12.86
N GLU A 210 10.17 7.24 -13.02
CA GLU A 210 11.33 8.15 -13.15
C GLU A 210 12.26 8.07 -11.94
N ILE A 211 11.68 8.04 -10.73
CA ILE A 211 12.46 7.94 -9.49
C ILE A 211 12.81 6.50 -9.10
N ALA A 212 12.32 5.51 -9.84
CA ALA A 212 12.36 4.10 -9.46
C ALA A 212 11.81 3.88 -8.04
N ALA A 213 10.55 4.26 -7.81
CA ALA A 213 9.89 4.09 -6.52
C ALA A 213 9.71 2.61 -6.17
N ASP A 214 10.04 2.24 -4.94
CA ASP A 214 9.90 0.88 -4.41
C ASP A 214 8.52 0.64 -3.80
N LEU A 215 7.84 1.72 -3.39
CA LEU A 215 6.52 1.70 -2.77
C LEU A 215 5.78 3.00 -3.11
N VAL A 216 4.51 2.88 -3.46
CA VAL A 216 3.62 4.04 -3.57
C VAL A 216 2.50 3.92 -2.54
N VAL A 217 2.25 5.01 -1.79
CA VAL A 217 1.19 5.05 -0.77
C VAL A 217 0.00 5.83 -1.30
N ILE A 218 -1.13 5.17 -1.46
CA ILE A 218 -2.39 5.77 -1.94
C ILE A 218 -3.48 5.71 -0.89
N MET A 219 -4.53 6.51 -1.06
CA MET A 219 -5.76 6.37 -0.28
C MET A 219 -6.81 5.63 -1.07
N THR A 220 -7.62 4.86 -0.33
CA THR A 220 -8.86 4.27 -0.84
C THR A 220 -10.04 4.89 -0.12
N GLU A 221 -11.07 5.27 -0.87
CA GLU A 221 -12.30 5.84 -0.32
C GLU A 221 -13.35 4.75 -0.10
N GLN A 222 -14.00 4.79 1.08
CA GLN A 222 -15.14 3.93 1.38
C GLN A 222 -16.48 4.67 1.42
N GLU A 223 -16.51 6.01 1.27
CA GLU A 223 -17.77 6.78 1.36
C GLU A 223 -18.10 7.55 0.08
N VAL A 224 -19.37 7.45 -0.30
CA VAL A 224 -19.98 7.98 -1.55
C VAL A 224 -20.01 9.53 -1.61
N ASN A 225 -19.62 10.23 -0.55
CA ASN A 225 -19.82 11.68 -0.40
C ASN A 225 -18.57 12.54 -0.68
N PHE A 226 -17.42 11.96 -0.96
CA PHE A 226 -16.21 12.71 -1.25
C PHE A 226 -16.03 12.89 -2.75
N LYS A 227 -16.07 14.14 -3.22
CA LYS A 227 -15.72 14.53 -4.59
C LYS A 227 -14.19 14.57 -4.80
N SER A 228 -13.43 13.63 -4.21
CA SER A 228 -12.00 13.57 -4.44
C SER A 228 -11.69 12.90 -5.78
N PHE A 229 -10.64 13.31 -6.43
CA PHE A 229 -10.19 12.73 -7.70
C PHE A 229 -9.60 11.33 -7.56
N PHE A 230 -9.34 10.87 -6.33
CA PHE A 230 -8.90 9.52 -6.00
C PHE A 230 -10.08 8.56 -5.74
N THR A 231 -11.22 8.75 -6.44
CA THR A 231 -12.36 7.81 -6.40
C THR A 231 -11.94 6.44 -6.93
N GLY A 232 -12.70 5.39 -6.63
CA GLY A 232 -12.41 3.98 -6.95
C GLY A 232 -11.79 3.71 -8.32
N LYS A 233 -12.06 4.55 -9.33
CA LYS A 233 -11.43 4.47 -10.65
C LYS A 233 -9.92 4.76 -10.61
N PHE A 234 -9.44 5.68 -9.76
CA PHE A 234 -8.01 5.95 -9.64
C PHE A 234 -7.28 4.77 -9.02
N SER A 235 -7.73 4.29 -7.86
CA SER A 235 -7.10 3.16 -7.17
C SER A 235 -7.09 1.91 -8.03
N GLU A 236 -8.19 1.61 -8.73
CA GLU A 236 -8.30 0.47 -9.64
C GLU A 236 -7.33 0.62 -10.82
N GLN A 237 -7.33 1.76 -11.50
CA GLN A 237 -6.42 2.02 -12.62
C GLN A 237 -4.97 1.99 -12.16
N PHE A 238 -4.68 2.58 -11.01
CA PHE A 238 -3.33 2.64 -10.46
C PHE A 238 -2.78 1.24 -10.14
N ILE A 239 -3.53 0.42 -9.39
CA ILE A 239 -3.15 -0.95 -9.04
C ILE A 239 -3.01 -1.82 -10.29
N LYS A 240 -3.84 -1.60 -11.31
CA LYS A 240 -3.77 -2.33 -12.58
C LYS A 240 -2.50 -2.06 -13.39
N LEU A 241 -2.00 -0.83 -13.32
CA LEU A 241 -0.88 -0.37 -14.13
C LEU A 241 0.44 -0.32 -13.37
N ALA A 242 0.40 -0.39 -12.04
CA ALA A 242 1.60 -0.36 -11.21
C ALA A 242 2.42 -1.66 -11.40
N ASN A 243 3.72 -1.50 -11.60
CA ASN A 243 4.72 -2.57 -11.63
C ASN A 243 5.58 -2.61 -10.35
N PHE A 244 5.14 -1.94 -9.32
CA PHE A 244 5.73 -1.81 -7.99
C PHE A 244 4.67 -1.99 -6.90
N PRO A 245 5.06 -2.28 -5.65
CA PRO A 245 4.14 -2.38 -4.51
C PRO A 245 3.33 -1.11 -4.25
N VAL A 246 2.05 -1.30 -3.90
CA VAL A 246 1.13 -0.20 -3.58
C VAL A 246 0.51 -0.43 -2.21
N LEU A 247 0.76 0.49 -1.27
CA LEU A 247 0.11 0.51 0.03
C LEU A 247 -1.16 1.36 -0.05
N SER A 248 -2.31 0.70 0.02
CA SER A 248 -3.62 1.31 0.07
C SER A 248 -4.03 1.55 1.52
N VAL A 249 -4.26 2.81 1.88
CA VAL A 249 -4.64 3.23 3.24
C VAL A 249 -6.09 3.69 3.24
N ASN A 250 -6.88 3.23 4.20
CA ASN A 250 -8.28 3.60 4.35
C ASN A 250 -8.44 4.80 5.28
N THR A 251 -9.40 5.69 4.98
CA THR A 251 -9.74 6.84 5.83
C THR A 251 -10.26 6.44 7.21
N LYS A 252 -10.95 5.30 7.34
CA LYS A 252 -11.52 4.83 8.62
C LYS A 252 -10.47 4.53 9.68
N ASP A 253 -9.31 4.02 9.31
CA ASP A 253 -8.22 3.73 10.25
C ASP A 253 -7.70 4.98 10.96
N LEU A 254 -7.92 6.15 10.38
CA LEU A 254 -7.43 7.43 10.87
C LEU A 254 -8.43 8.13 11.81
N ILE A 255 -9.74 7.94 11.59
CA ILE A 255 -10.81 8.58 12.37
C ILE A 255 -10.96 7.95 13.76
N VAL A 256 -10.78 6.64 13.90
CA VAL A 256 -10.90 5.94 15.20
C VAL A 256 -9.83 6.40 16.21
N SER A 257 -8.77 7.04 15.76
CA SER A 257 -7.66 7.50 16.59
C SER A 257 -7.80 8.93 17.10
N GLU A 258 -8.51 9.81 16.39
CA GLU A 258 -8.78 11.17 16.84
C GLU A 258 -9.90 11.23 17.90
N ALA A 259 -10.77 10.23 17.94
CA ALA A 259 -11.86 10.13 18.93
C ALA A 259 -11.42 9.62 20.32
N ARG A 260 -10.12 9.38 20.53
CA ARG A 260 -9.55 8.90 21.81
C ARG A 260 -8.49 9.83 22.40
N LEU A 261 -8.51 11.10 22.02
CA LEU A 261 -7.71 12.16 22.66
C LEU A 261 -8.59 13.02 23.57
#